data_c0a427a05c5d4ee82d84b8e6406ebadb
#
_entry.id   c0a427a05c5d4ee82d84b8e6406ebadb
#
_cell.length_a   1.000
_cell.length_b   1.000
_cell.length_c   1.000
_cell.angle_alpha   90.00
_cell.angle_beta   90.00
_cell.angle_gamma   90.00
#
_symmetry.space_group_name_H-M   'P 1'
#
loop_
_entity.id
_entity.type
_entity.pdbx_description
1 polymer ?
#
loop_
_entity_poly.entity_id
_entity_poly.type
_entity_poly.pdbx_seq_one_letter_code
_entity_poly.pdbx_strand_id
1 'polypeptide(L)'
;TVGDINKWIKYERTELSRKSLLVIGNGNIGQRVADYMAPFMKVCTYDIAVDAVGSLNNLIRAADCITLHIPMIRENNSFMCEDKLALMKDNAALINTSRGSIVDETALYKEISTNRLRASFDVYWQEPYYGKLSEFYPDRFYMTPHIASTCSGFLKGCRQGVDNLIKELKL
;
A
#
# COMPACT_ATOMS: atom_id res chain seq x y z
N THR A 1 12.77 8.78 -9.59
CA THR A 1 14.11 9.27 -9.95
C THR A 1 14.19 10.74 -9.67
N VAL A 2 15.10 11.15 -8.80
CA VAL A 2 15.48 12.54 -8.64
C VAL A 2 16.10 12.96 -9.97
N GLY A 3 15.62 14.07 -10.55
CA GLY A 3 16.18 14.57 -11.79
C GLY A 3 17.70 14.74 -11.67
N ASP A 4 18.43 14.38 -12.73
CA ASP A 4 19.87 14.56 -12.76
C ASP A 4 20.19 16.06 -12.75
N ILE A 5 20.59 16.57 -11.60
CA ILE A 5 20.87 17.99 -11.41
C ILE A 5 21.98 18.48 -12.37
N ASN A 6 22.88 17.59 -12.79
CA ASN A 6 23.96 17.93 -13.72
C ASN A 6 23.46 18.13 -15.16
N LYS A 7 22.29 17.54 -15.48
CA LYS A 7 21.70 17.64 -16.83
C LYS A 7 20.48 18.56 -16.88
N TRP A 8 20.01 19.10 -15.75
CA TRP A 8 18.79 19.92 -15.66
C TRP A 8 17.59 19.30 -16.39
N ILE A 9 17.46 17.97 -16.33
CA ILE A 9 16.36 17.27 -16.98
C ILE A 9 15.09 17.47 -16.15
N LYS A 10 14.09 18.10 -16.75
CA LYS A 10 12.75 18.24 -16.18
C LYS A 10 11.90 17.06 -16.63
N TYR A 11 11.42 16.27 -15.67
CA TYR A 11 10.47 15.22 -15.95
C TYR A 11 9.05 15.74 -15.79
N GLU A 12 8.18 15.38 -16.72
CA GLU A 12 6.75 15.62 -16.58
C GLU A 12 6.21 14.90 -15.35
N ARG A 13 5.43 15.60 -14.53
CA ARG A 13 4.86 15.08 -13.31
C ARG A 13 3.35 15.27 -13.33
N THR A 14 2.64 14.27 -12.81
CA THR A 14 1.19 14.36 -12.68
C THR A 14 0.81 14.94 -11.33
N GLU A 15 -0.11 15.91 -11.33
CA GLU A 15 -0.66 16.48 -10.10
C GLU A 15 -1.52 15.46 -9.35
N LEU A 16 -1.33 15.37 -8.04
CA LEU A 16 -2.12 14.48 -7.19
C LEU A 16 -3.58 14.96 -7.05
N SER A 17 -3.84 16.26 -7.15
CA SER A 17 -5.17 16.85 -7.02
C SER A 17 -6.23 16.29 -7.99
N ARG A 18 -5.79 15.71 -9.11
CA ARG A 18 -6.65 15.05 -10.10
C ARG A 18 -6.71 13.55 -9.95
N LYS A 19 -6.07 12.98 -8.93
CA LYS A 19 -5.97 11.54 -8.72
C LYS A 19 -6.84 11.10 -7.56
N SER A 20 -7.26 9.84 -7.61
CA SER A 20 -8.05 9.18 -6.57
C SER A 20 -7.23 8.12 -5.86
N LEU A 21 -7.34 8.10 -4.52
CA LEU A 21 -6.76 7.11 -3.63
C LEU A 21 -7.88 6.23 -3.06
N LEU A 22 -7.73 4.92 -3.19
CA LEU A 22 -8.53 3.95 -2.44
C LEU A 22 -7.71 3.40 -1.28
N VAL A 23 -8.19 3.59 -0.07
CA VAL A 23 -7.62 3.02 1.16
C VAL A 23 -8.41 1.76 1.51
N ILE A 24 -7.77 0.59 1.43
CA ILE A 24 -8.39 -0.69 1.78
C ILE A 24 -7.98 -1.08 3.20
N GLY A 25 -8.96 -1.14 4.10
CA GLY A 25 -8.80 -1.27 5.54
C GLY A 25 -8.89 0.09 6.23
N ASN A 26 -10.01 0.37 6.90
CA ASN A 26 -10.30 1.64 7.56
C ASN A 26 -10.04 1.60 9.08
N GLY A 27 -9.02 0.84 9.50
CA GLY A 27 -8.54 0.79 10.88
C GLY A 27 -7.65 2.00 11.23
N ASN A 28 -6.96 1.93 12.37
CA ASN A 28 -6.14 3.02 12.91
C ASN A 28 -5.12 3.61 11.91
N ILE A 29 -4.52 2.79 11.05
CA ILE A 29 -3.54 3.24 10.06
C ILE A 29 -4.25 3.79 8.83
N GLY A 30 -5.22 3.05 8.29
CA GLY A 30 -5.95 3.45 7.10
C GLY A 30 -6.67 4.78 7.26
N GLN A 31 -7.33 5.02 8.38
CA GLN A 31 -7.96 6.32 8.69
C GLN A 31 -6.94 7.47 8.65
N ARG A 32 -5.79 7.30 9.30
CA ARG A 32 -4.75 8.34 9.29
C ARG A 32 -4.20 8.60 7.90
N VAL A 33 -4.01 7.55 7.09
CA VAL A 33 -3.59 7.71 5.70
C VAL A 33 -4.65 8.46 4.91
N ALA A 34 -5.92 8.12 5.08
CA ALA A 34 -7.03 8.82 4.44
C ALA A 34 -7.04 10.31 4.81
N ASP A 35 -6.94 10.64 6.09
CA ASP A 35 -6.94 12.01 6.60
C ASP A 35 -5.73 12.82 6.07
N TYR A 36 -4.54 12.23 6.07
CA TYR A 36 -3.33 12.90 5.56
C TYR A 36 -3.37 13.13 4.05
N MET A 37 -4.02 12.25 3.29
CA MET A 37 -4.07 12.35 1.83
C MET A 37 -5.25 13.17 1.31
N ALA A 38 -6.30 13.36 2.11
CA ALA A 38 -7.50 14.11 1.72
C ALA A 38 -7.23 15.55 1.20
N PRO A 39 -6.25 16.31 1.72
CA PRO A 39 -5.92 17.63 1.17
C PRO A 39 -5.29 17.59 -0.23
N PHE A 40 -4.76 16.45 -0.67
CA PHE A 40 -3.95 16.33 -1.89
C PHE A 40 -4.65 15.57 -3.02
N MET A 41 -5.58 14.66 -2.70
CA MET A 41 -6.25 13.83 -3.70
C MET A 41 -7.66 13.43 -3.24
N LYS A 42 -8.48 12.95 -4.18
CA LYS A 42 -9.78 12.39 -3.82
C LYS A 42 -9.57 11.05 -3.10
N VAL A 43 -9.97 10.96 -1.84
CA VAL A 43 -9.82 9.74 -1.04
C VAL A 43 -11.15 9.01 -0.90
N CYS A 44 -11.14 7.70 -1.11
CA CYS A 44 -12.20 6.76 -0.76
C CYS A 44 -11.64 5.69 0.16
N THR A 45 -12.43 5.25 1.13
CA THR A 45 -12.07 4.14 2.03
C THR A 45 -12.97 2.94 1.76
N TYR A 46 -12.46 1.75 2.00
CA TYR A 46 -13.20 0.49 1.99
C TYR A 46 -12.78 -0.36 3.17
N ASP A 47 -13.75 -0.87 3.92
CA ASP A 47 -13.51 -1.84 4.98
C ASP A 47 -14.52 -2.98 4.90
N ILE A 48 -14.01 -4.22 4.82
CA ILE A 48 -14.85 -5.42 4.67
C ILE A 48 -15.82 -5.63 5.83
N ALA A 49 -15.53 -5.05 6.99
CA ALA A 49 -16.39 -5.17 8.17
C ALA A 49 -17.68 -4.30 8.08
N VAL A 50 -17.67 -3.28 7.24
CA VAL A 50 -18.75 -2.28 7.16
C VAL A 50 -19.32 -2.11 5.75
N ASP A 51 -18.51 -2.35 4.71
CA ASP A 51 -18.89 -2.07 3.32
C ASP A 51 -19.42 -3.32 2.61
N ALA A 52 -20.36 -3.12 1.68
CA ALA A 52 -20.87 -4.21 0.87
C ALA A 52 -19.80 -4.74 -0.09
N VAL A 53 -19.62 -6.05 -0.15
CA VAL A 53 -18.60 -6.74 -0.97
C VAL A 53 -18.66 -6.32 -2.45
N GLY A 54 -19.85 -6.06 -2.99
CA GLY A 54 -20.01 -5.65 -4.39
C GLY A 54 -19.48 -4.26 -4.74
N SER A 55 -19.23 -3.40 -3.75
CA SER A 55 -18.72 -2.03 -3.98
C SER A 55 -17.21 -1.99 -4.27
N LEU A 56 -16.44 -2.93 -3.75
CA LEU A 56 -14.97 -2.93 -3.84
C LEU A 56 -14.47 -2.93 -5.29
N ASN A 57 -15.01 -3.79 -6.16
CA ASN A 57 -14.56 -3.87 -7.55
C ASN A 57 -14.75 -2.55 -8.31
N ASN A 58 -15.83 -1.82 -8.03
CA ASN A 58 -16.06 -0.51 -8.63
C ASN A 58 -15.07 0.54 -8.10
N LEU A 59 -14.75 0.49 -6.80
CA LEU A 59 -13.76 1.37 -6.20
C LEU A 59 -12.36 1.10 -6.76
N ILE A 60 -11.97 -0.18 -6.94
CA ILE A 60 -10.69 -0.56 -7.57
C ILE A 60 -10.61 0.01 -9.00
N ARG A 61 -11.66 -0.13 -9.82
CA ARG A 61 -11.69 0.42 -11.19
C ARG A 61 -11.58 1.93 -11.23
N ALA A 62 -12.10 2.61 -10.23
CA ALA A 62 -12.09 4.07 -10.16
C ALA A 62 -10.77 4.66 -9.64
N ALA A 63 -9.97 3.88 -8.90
CA ALA A 63 -8.78 4.37 -8.21
C ALA A 63 -7.57 4.52 -9.14
N ASP A 64 -6.81 5.61 -8.96
CA ASP A 64 -5.49 5.81 -9.57
C ASP A 64 -4.36 5.29 -8.66
N CYS A 65 -4.65 5.20 -7.36
CA CYS A 65 -3.76 4.64 -6.35
C CYS A 65 -4.55 3.81 -5.36
N ILE A 66 -4.03 2.65 -4.96
CA ILE A 66 -4.63 1.79 -3.93
C ILE A 66 -3.58 1.56 -2.85
N THR A 67 -3.96 1.71 -1.59
CA THR A 67 -3.10 1.42 -0.44
C THR A 67 -3.76 0.43 0.50
N LEU A 68 -2.97 -0.56 0.96
CA LEU A 68 -3.47 -1.71 1.73
C LEU A 68 -3.13 -1.55 3.22
N HIS A 69 -4.17 -1.61 4.06
CA HIS A 69 -4.08 -1.48 5.52
C HIS A 69 -4.94 -2.55 6.24
N ILE A 70 -5.07 -3.72 5.62
CA ILE A 70 -5.77 -4.88 6.19
C ILE A 70 -4.81 -5.82 6.92
N PRO A 71 -5.27 -6.54 7.96
CA PRO A 71 -4.44 -7.46 8.71
C PRO A 71 -4.12 -8.72 7.89
N MET A 72 -3.00 -9.38 8.24
CA MET A 72 -2.69 -10.71 7.71
C MET A 72 -3.47 -11.76 8.49
N ILE A 73 -4.60 -12.15 7.92
CA ILE A 73 -5.41 -13.30 8.33
C ILE A 73 -5.58 -14.24 7.13
N ARG A 74 -6.01 -15.47 7.36
CA ARG A 74 -6.13 -16.49 6.30
C ARG A 74 -6.99 -16.01 5.12
N GLU A 75 -8.07 -15.31 5.41
CA GLU A 75 -9.03 -14.79 4.44
C GLU A 75 -8.46 -13.68 3.57
N ASN A 76 -7.43 -13.00 4.06
CA ASN A 76 -6.76 -11.90 3.34
C ASN A 76 -5.52 -12.35 2.56
N ASN A 77 -5.18 -13.64 2.59
CA ASN A 77 -4.09 -14.15 1.76
C ASN A 77 -4.47 -14.00 0.28
N SER A 78 -3.57 -13.42 -0.50
CA SER A 78 -3.83 -13.07 -1.90
C SER A 78 -5.13 -12.27 -2.11
N PHE A 79 -5.48 -11.41 -1.13
CA PHE A 79 -6.66 -10.54 -1.25
C PHE A 79 -6.64 -9.74 -2.56
N MET A 80 -5.48 -9.17 -2.92
CA MET A 80 -5.24 -8.60 -4.26
C MET A 80 -4.76 -9.71 -5.19
N CYS A 81 -5.71 -10.55 -5.63
CA CYS A 81 -5.52 -11.61 -6.59
C CYS A 81 -5.47 -11.08 -8.04
N GLU A 82 -5.22 -11.97 -9.01
CA GLU A 82 -5.15 -11.65 -10.44
C GLU A 82 -6.38 -10.86 -10.92
N ASP A 83 -7.60 -11.30 -10.56
CA ASP A 83 -8.84 -10.62 -10.96
C ASP A 83 -8.91 -9.17 -10.45
N LYS A 84 -8.53 -8.93 -9.20
CA LYS A 84 -8.56 -7.58 -8.63
C LYS A 84 -7.45 -6.68 -9.19
N LEU A 85 -6.26 -7.23 -9.41
CA LEU A 85 -5.17 -6.50 -10.06
C LEU A 85 -5.55 -6.12 -11.50
N ALA A 86 -6.22 -7.01 -12.23
CA ALA A 86 -6.71 -6.76 -13.57
C ALA A 86 -7.78 -5.64 -13.63
N LEU A 87 -8.52 -5.39 -12.54
CA LEU A 87 -9.49 -4.30 -12.45
C LEU A 87 -8.83 -2.92 -12.29
N MET A 88 -7.59 -2.85 -11.84
CA MET A 88 -6.89 -1.58 -11.66
C MET A 88 -6.66 -0.89 -13.02
N LYS A 89 -6.69 0.44 -13.01
CA LYS A 89 -6.38 1.23 -14.22
C LYS A 89 -4.94 1.03 -14.68
N ASP A 90 -4.70 1.20 -15.96
CA ASP A 90 -3.34 1.29 -16.50
C ASP A 90 -2.57 2.44 -15.84
N ASN A 91 -1.32 2.19 -15.48
CA ASN A 91 -0.45 3.06 -14.71
C ASN A 91 -0.93 3.38 -13.28
N ALA A 92 -1.93 2.68 -12.76
CA ALA A 92 -2.30 2.80 -11.36
C ALA A 92 -1.17 2.29 -10.45
N ALA A 93 -1.13 2.84 -9.24
CA ALA A 93 -0.14 2.47 -8.23
C ALA A 93 -0.77 1.61 -7.13
N LEU A 94 -0.10 0.50 -6.77
CA LEU A 94 -0.44 -0.31 -5.60
C LEU A 94 0.60 -0.10 -4.50
N ILE A 95 0.16 0.30 -3.30
CA ILE A 95 1.03 0.52 -2.15
C ILE A 95 0.72 -0.54 -1.08
N ASN A 96 1.75 -1.23 -0.62
CA ASN A 96 1.61 -2.23 0.45
C ASN A 96 2.63 -2.00 1.57
N THR A 97 2.12 -1.57 2.72
CA THR A 97 2.87 -1.43 3.97
C THR A 97 2.29 -2.34 5.08
N SER A 98 1.43 -3.29 4.71
CA SER A 98 0.78 -4.21 5.64
C SER A 98 1.53 -5.54 5.75
N ARG A 99 1.32 -6.46 4.79
CA ARG A 99 2.05 -7.74 4.68
C ARG A 99 2.12 -8.16 3.21
N GLY A 100 3.24 -8.75 2.79
CA GLY A 100 3.48 -9.16 1.40
C GLY A 100 2.42 -10.12 0.86
N SER A 101 2.07 -11.14 1.63
CA SER A 101 1.11 -12.19 1.25
C SER A 101 -0.35 -11.73 1.02
N ILE A 102 -0.68 -10.48 1.34
CA ILE A 102 -1.98 -9.87 0.98
C ILE A 102 -2.12 -9.70 -0.55
N VAL A 103 -1.01 -9.65 -1.25
CA VAL A 103 -0.97 -9.52 -2.72
C VAL A 103 -0.45 -10.81 -3.33
N ASP A 104 -1.06 -11.28 -4.41
CA ASP A 104 -0.54 -12.40 -5.21
C ASP A 104 0.72 -11.93 -5.96
N GLU A 105 1.88 -12.49 -5.59
CA GLU A 105 3.17 -12.11 -6.15
C GLU A 105 3.25 -12.39 -7.66
N THR A 106 2.76 -13.55 -8.08
CA THR A 106 2.81 -13.96 -9.49
C THR A 106 1.92 -13.09 -10.35
N ALA A 107 0.73 -12.78 -9.87
CA ALA A 107 -0.19 -11.90 -10.56
C ALA A 107 0.36 -10.46 -10.63
N LEU A 108 0.93 -9.94 -9.54
CA LEU A 108 1.57 -8.63 -9.53
C LEU A 108 2.76 -8.59 -10.50
N TYR A 109 3.58 -9.65 -10.55
CA TYR A 109 4.70 -9.73 -11.49
C TYR A 109 4.24 -9.59 -12.95
N LYS A 110 3.15 -10.27 -13.33
CA LYS A 110 2.58 -10.15 -14.69
C LYS A 110 2.23 -8.70 -15.01
N GLU A 111 1.58 -8.01 -14.09
CA GLU A 111 1.13 -6.63 -14.27
C GLU A 111 2.28 -5.61 -14.34
N ILE A 112 3.33 -5.82 -13.54
CA ILE A 112 4.51 -4.98 -13.55
C ILE A 112 5.36 -5.24 -14.82
N SER A 113 5.55 -6.51 -15.22
CA SER A 113 6.36 -6.89 -16.38
C SER A 113 5.79 -6.38 -17.69
N THR A 114 4.48 -6.24 -17.81
CA THR A 114 3.80 -5.62 -18.96
C THR A 114 3.76 -4.09 -18.89
N ASN A 115 4.37 -3.47 -17.90
CA ASN A 115 4.33 -2.03 -17.63
C ASN A 115 2.93 -1.48 -17.35
N ARG A 116 1.95 -2.33 -17.04
CA ARG A 116 0.57 -1.90 -16.78
C ARG A 116 0.41 -1.24 -15.43
N LEU A 117 0.98 -1.82 -14.37
CA LEU A 117 0.91 -1.26 -13.02
C LEU A 117 2.25 -0.72 -12.53
N ARG A 118 2.19 0.03 -11.44
CA ARG A 118 3.32 0.39 -10.57
C ARG A 118 3.03 -0.09 -9.16
N ALA A 119 4.07 -0.42 -8.40
CA ALA A 119 3.87 -0.77 -7.01
C ALA A 119 4.97 -0.19 -6.11
N SER A 120 4.62 0.01 -4.83
CA SER A 120 5.55 0.45 -3.79
C SER A 120 5.31 -0.39 -2.54
N PHE A 121 6.31 -1.17 -2.16
CA PHE A 121 6.21 -2.12 -1.06
C PHE A 121 7.27 -1.88 0.01
N ASP A 122 6.84 -1.95 1.27
CA ASP A 122 7.74 -1.98 2.44
C ASP A 122 7.81 -3.38 3.07
N VAL A 123 6.95 -4.32 2.60
CA VAL A 123 6.76 -5.67 3.15
C VAL A 123 6.70 -6.69 2.02
N TYR A 124 7.19 -7.91 2.25
CA TYR A 124 7.36 -8.89 1.19
C TYR A 124 6.83 -10.27 1.59
N TRP A 125 6.75 -11.19 0.62
CA TRP A 125 6.35 -12.59 0.79
C TRP A 125 7.41 -13.39 1.56
N GLN A 126 8.67 -13.02 1.37
CA GLN A 126 9.82 -13.48 2.14
C GLN A 126 10.75 -12.29 2.40
N GLU A 127 11.31 -12.18 3.59
CA GLU A 127 12.24 -11.11 3.95
C GLU A 127 13.56 -11.71 4.47
N PRO A 128 14.73 -11.29 3.92
CA PRO A 128 14.91 -10.31 2.84
C PRO A 128 14.34 -10.79 1.51
N TYR A 129 13.89 -9.83 0.66
CA TYR A 129 13.27 -10.14 -0.62
C TYR A 129 14.29 -10.16 -1.77
N TYR A 130 14.32 -11.29 -2.48
CA TYR A 130 15.16 -11.54 -3.67
C TYR A 130 14.32 -12.03 -4.87
N GLY A 131 13.01 -11.80 -4.84
CA GLY A 131 12.11 -12.25 -5.89
C GLY A 131 12.23 -11.43 -7.17
N LYS A 132 11.58 -11.92 -8.24
CA LYS A 132 11.66 -11.35 -9.59
C LYS A 132 11.23 -9.89 -9.69
N LEU A 133 10.35 -9.42 -8.82
CA LEU A 133 9.90 -8.03 -8.83
C LEU A 133 11.05 -7.04 -8.55
N SER A 134 12.13 -7.47 -7.90
CA SER A 134 13.30 -6.62 -7.66
C SER A 134 13.98 -6.13 -8.94
N GLU A 135 13.79 -6.82 -10.08
CA GLU A 135 14.31 -6.40 -11.39
C GLU A 135 13.71 -5.07 -11.87
N PHE A 136 12.54 -4.71 -11.35
CA PHE A 136 11.83 -3.48 -11.73
C PHE A 136 12.08 -2.31 -10.79
N TYR A 137 12.98 -2.47 -9.81
CA TYR A 137 13.39 -1.40 -8.91
C TYR A 137 14.32 -0.41 -9.63
N PRO A 138 14.19 0.90 -9.41
CA PRO A 138 13.16 1.59 -8.60
C PRO A 138 11.93 2.04 -9.42
N ASP A 139 11.89 1.78 -10.72
CA ASP A 139 11.01 2.48 -11.65
C ASP A 139 9.55 2.03 -11.58
N ARG A 140 9.32 0.71 -11.58
CA ARG A 140 7.97 0.12 -11.56
C ARG A 140 7.63 -0.56 -10.25
N PHE A 141 8.63 -1.05 -9.53
CA PHE A 141 8.48 -1.66 -8.22
C PHE A 141 9.42 -0.98 -7.21
N TYR A 142 8.90 0.01 -6.49
CA TYR A 142 9.69 0.70 -5.47
C TYR A 142 9.70 -0.11 -4.17
N MET A 143 10.88 -0.20 -3.54
CA MET A 143 11.11 -1.10 -2.41
C MET A 143 11.75 -0.34 -1.24
N THR A 144 11.27 -0.61 -0.02
CA THR A 144 11.94 -0.24 1.23
C THR A 144 12.07 -1.48 2.12
N PRO A 145 13.10 -1.61 2.96
CA PRO A 145 13.40 -2.87 3.66
C PRO A 145 12.64 -3.00 4.99
N HIS A 146 11.30 -2.97 4.96
CA HIS A 146 10.39 -3.10 6.11
C HIS A 146 10.73 -2.13 7.25
N ILE A 147 10.78 -0.85 6.91
CA ILE A 147 11.22 0.22 7.81
C ILE A 147 10.11 1.21 8.22
N ALA A 148 8.88 1.01 7.75
CA ALA A 148 7.77 1.93 8.03
C ALA A 148 7.50 2.14 9.53
N SER A 149 7.83 1.16 10.38
CA SER A 149 7.72 1.25 11.84
C SER A 149 9.03 1.64 12.56
N THR A 150 10.17 1.74 11.86
CA THR A 150 11.47 2.02 12.47
C THR A 150 11.67 3.51 12.73
N CYS A 151 11.02 4.02 13.76
CA CYS A 151 11.18 5.39 14.21
C CYS A 151 11.37 5.46 15.74
N SER A 152 11.89 6.57 16.23
CA SER A 152 12.09 6.79 17.68
C SER A 152 10.79 6.73 18.49
N GLY A 153 9.66 7.03 17.86
CA GLY A 153 8.32 6.93 18.47
C GLY A 153 7.81 5.50 18.64
N PHE A 154 8.32 4.55 17.87
CA PHE A 154 7.85 3.14 17.91
C PHE A 154 8.05 2.50 19.29
N LEU A 155 9.26 2.57 19.84
CA LEU A 155 9.56 2.02 21.17
C LEU A 155 8.75 2.71 22.28
N LYS A 156 8.54 4.03 22.15
CA LYS A 156 7.69 4.77 23.08
C LYS A 156 6.24 4.29 23.02
N GLY A 157 5.71 4.06 21.83
CA GLY A 157 4.37 3.51 21.61
C GLY A 157 4.23 2.10 22.19
N CYS A 158 5.21 1.23 21.99
CA CYS A 158 5.24 -0.11 22.57
C CYS A 158 5.20 -0.09 24.09
N ARG A 159 6.04 0.75 24.72
CA ARG A 159 6.03 0.91 26.20
C ARG A 159 4.68 1.40 26.69
N GLN A 160 4.10 2.41 26.08
CA GLN A 160 2.77 2.91 26.44
C GLN A 160 1.70 1.82 26.31
N GLY A 161 1.77 0.96 25.27
CA GLY A 161 0.88 -0.19 25.11
C GLY A 161 0.99 -1.18 26.27
N VAL A 162 2.20 -1.51 26.69
CA VAL A 162 2.46 -2.38 27.84
C VAL A 162 1.94 -1.75 29.14
N ASP A 163 2.22 -0.46 29.37
CA ASP A 163 1.74 0.25 30.56
C ASP A 163 0.20 0.27 30.62
N ASN A 164 -0.46 0.45 29.50
CA ASN A 164 -1.92 0.42 29.43
C ASN A 164 -2.45 -0.99 29.76
N LEU A 165 -1.81 -2.04 29.21
CA LEU A 165 -2.19 -3.43 29.48
C LEU A 165 -2.04 -3.80 30.98
N ILE A 166 -0.93 -3.40 31.59
CA ILE A 166 -0.67 -3.60 33.03
C ILE A 166 -1.80 -2.94 33.86
N LYS A 167 -2.18 -1.71 33.51
CA LYS A 167 -3.27 -0.99 34.18
C LYS A 167 -4.63 -1.70 34.04
N GLU A 168 -4.95 -2.17 32.84
CA GLU A 168 -6.21 -2.88 32.56
C GLU A 168 -6.28 -4.22 33.30
N LEU A 169 -5.18 -4.96 33.34
CA LEU A 169 -5.08 -6.24 34.03
C LEU A 169 -4.92 -6.11 35.56
N LYS A 170 -4.76 -4.87 36.08
CA LYS A 170 -4.53 -4.58 37.51
C LYS A 170 -3.33 -5.34 38.09
N LEU A 171 -2.27 -5.49 37.28
CA LEU A 171 -1.00 -6.09 37.69
C LEU A 171 -0.07 -5.07 38.34
#